data_f195c0abebe024c6ec54ed897e61cb0c
#
_entry.id   f195c0abebe024c6ec54ed897e61cb0c
#
_cell.length_a   1.000
_cell.length_b   1.000
_cell.length_c   1.000
_cell.angle_alpha   90.00
_cell.angle_beta   90.00
_cell.angle_gamma   90.00
#
_symmetry.space_group_name_H-M   'P 1'
#
loop_
_entity.id
_entity.type
_entity.pdbx_description
1 polymer ?
#
loop_
_entity_poly.entity_id
_entity_poly.type
_entity_poly.pdbx_seq_one_letter_code
_entity_poly.pdbx_strand_id
1 'polypeptide(L)'
;MKNPLNKRLPREFRKDFGKYLVIFLLLVITIGFVSGFLVADGSMIKAYNEGIDKYNTENGHFRTSEKMNDAQIQSVEENRIRIYDNFYLEQDLTNGSTMRIFANRDQVNLACLMEGEFPKAANEIAIDRMYADNNKISIGDTLKSDTQSWKVTG
;
A
#
# COMPACT_ATOMS: atom_id res chain seq x y z
N MET A 1 53.25 -31.63 25.12
CA MET A 1 52.47 -31.27 26.33
C MET A 1 51.13 -30.73 25.95
N LYS A 2 50.01 -31.34 26.39
CA LYS A 2 48.68 -30.81 26.12
C LYS A 2 48.44 -29.58 26.99
N ASN A 3 48.10 -28.44 26.35
CA ASN A 3 47.89 -27.18 27.03
C ASN A 3 46.76 -27.32 28.09
N PRO A 4 47.02 -27.04 29.37
CA PRO A 4 46.02 -27.21 30.44
C PRO A 4 44.79 -26.35 30.27
N LEU A 5 44.85 -25.25 29.49
CA LEU A 5 43.73 -24.38 29.15
C LEU A 5 42.64 -25.11 28.34
N ASN A 6 43.03 -26.06 27.45
CA ASN A 6 42.07 -26.80 26.65
C ASN A 6 41.14 -27.72 27.44
N LYS A 7 41.51 -28.08 28.67
CA LYS A 7 40.67 -28.87 29.59
C LYS A 7 39.84 -27.98 30.53
N ARG A 8 40.30 -26.76 30.78
CA ARG A 8 39.65 -25.83 31.68
C ARG A 8 38.46 -25.14 31.04
N LEU A 9 38.63 -24.69 29.79
CA LEU A 9 37.57 -23.99 29.03
C LEU A 9 36.24 -24.75 28.97
N PRO A 10 36.18 -26.04 28.54
CA PRO A 10 34.89 -26.74 28.45
C PRO A 10 34.28 -27.03 29.84
N ARG A 11 35.08 -27.12 30.91
CA ARG A 11 34.57 -27.27 32.26
C ARG A 11 33.94 -25.99 32.78
N GLU A 12 34.54 -24.84 32.56
CA GLU A 12 34.04 -23.53 32.94
C GLU A 12 32.77 -23.19 32.12
N PHE A 13 32.81 -23.49 30.82
CA PHE A 13 31.64 -23.30 29.94
C PHE A 13 30.43 -24.11 30.43
N ARG A 14 30.63 -25.38 30.83
CA ARG A 14 29.51 -26.18 31.37
C ARG A 14 29.03 -25.69 32.72
N LYS A 15 29.89 -25.19 33.56
CA LYS A 15 29.55 -24.69 34.90
C LYS A 15 28.73 -23.40 34.83
N ASP A 16 29.10 -22.50 33.91
CA ASP A 16 28.49 -21.18 33.76
C ASP A 16 27.64 -21.07 32.47
N PHE A 17 27.20 -22.20 31.91
CA PHE A 17 26.48 -22.27 30.64
C PHE A 17 25.30 -21.31 30.56
N GLY A 18 24.53 -21.18 31.64
CA GLY A 18 23.41 -20.26 31.71
C GLY A 18 23.77 -18.78 31.46
N LYS A 19 24.93 -18.34 31.99
CA LYS A 19 25.42 -16.97 31.79
C LYS A 19 25.82 -16.74 30.32
N TYR A 20 26.56 -17.69 29.74
CA TYR A 20 26.96 -17.60 28.33
C TYR A 20 25.74 -17.67 27.38
N LEU A 21 24.75 -18.51 27.71
CA LEU A 21 23.52 -18.61 26.95
C LEU A 21 22.75 -17.29 26.95
N VAL A 22 22.62 -16.62 28.10
CA VAL A 22 21.93 -15.33 28.20
C VAL A 22 22.65 -14.27 27.36
N ILE A 23 23.99 -14.19 27.46
CA ILE A 23 24.76 -13.23 26.64
C ILE A 23 24.62 -13.53 25.15
N PHE A 24 24.69 -14.81 24.76
CA PHE A 24 24.49 -15.23 23.37
C PHE A 24 23.11 -14.84 22.84
N LEU A 25 22.06 -15.14 23.58
CA LEU A 25 20.69 -14.76 23.20
C LEU A 25 20.52 -13.24 23.10
N LEU A 26 21.10 -12.51 24.05
CA LEU A 26 21.07 -11.04 24.00
C LEU A 26 21.72 -10.51 22.71
N LEU A 27 22.89 -11.04 22.35
CA LEU A 27 23.60 -10.66 21.13
C LEU A 27 22.78 -11.01 19.88
N VAL A 28 22.22 -12.23 19.82
CA VAL A 28 21.39 -12.67 18.69
C VAL A 28 20.15 -11.75 18.52
N ILE A 29 19.46 -11.46 19.62
CA ILE A 29 18.29 -10.58 19.62
C ILE A 29 18.69 -9.17 19.16
N THR A 30 19.78 -8.62 19.72
CA THR A 30 20.23 -7.26 19.38
C THR A 30 20.62 -7.15 17.90
N ILE A 31 21.43 -8.09 17.40
CA ILE A 31 21.86 -8.11 16.00
C ILE A 31 20.64 -8.32 15.08
N GLY A 32 19.76 -9.26 15.42
CA GLY A 32 18.55 -9.54 14.65
C GLY A 32 17.61 -8.33 14.57
N PHE A 33 17.42 -7.65 15.69
CA PHE A 33 16.60 -6.45 15.76
C PHE A 33 17.16 -5.31 14.89
N VAL A 34 18.44 -4.97 15.06
CA VAL A 34 19.09 -3.91 14.26
C VAL A 34 19.10 -4.25 12.78
N SER A 35 19.45 -5.49 12.43
CA SER A 35 19.46 -5.93 11.02
C SER A 35 18.05 -5.91 10.43
N GLY A 36 17.05 -6.33 11.19
CA GLY A 36 15.64 -6.29 10.77
C GLY A 36 15.16 -4.88 10.47
N PHE A 37 15.51 -3.91 11.30
CA PHE A 37 15.18 -2.50 11.06
C PHE A 37 15.83 -1.95 9.79
N LEU A 38 17.12 -2.20 9.59
CA LEU A 38 17.84 -1.72 8.42
C LEU A 38 17.26 -2.29 7.10
N VAL A 39 16.92 -3.57 7.11
CA VAL A 39 16.30 -4.21 5.93
C VAL A 39 14.88 -3.69 5.70
N ALA A 40 14.08 -3.50 6.74
CA ALA A 40 12.72 -2.99 6.63
C ALA A 40 12.70 -1.56 6.07
N ASP A 41 13.57 -0.67 6.57
CA ASP A 41 13.68 0.71 6.09
C ASP A 41 14.01 0.76 4.59
N GLY A 42 15.05 0.07 4.16
CA GLY A 42 15.44 0.02 2.75
C GLY A 42 14.37 -0.58 1.84
N SER A 43 13.69 -1.62 2.28
CA SER A 43 12.62 -2.26 1.52
C SER A 43 11.38 -1.38 1.41
N MET A 44 11.04 -0.64 2.46
CA MET A 44 9.88 0.25 2.50
C MET A 44 10.06 1.44 1.57
N ILE A 45 11.24 2.10 1.61
CA ILE A 45 11.56 3.22 0.71
C ILE A 45 11.56 2.75 -0.74
N LYS A 46 12.14 1.59 -1.02
CA LYS A 46 12.18 1.03 -2.37
C LYS A 46 10.76 0.74 -2.89
N ALA A 47 9.93 0.06 -2.09
CA ALA A 47 8.55 -0.25 -2.47
C ALA A 47 7.71 1.02 -2.68
N TYR A 48 7.91 2.06 -1.86
CA TYR A 48 7.27 3.35 -2.02
C TYR A 48 7.63 4.03 -3.34
N ASN A 49 8.92 4.12 -3.66
CA ASN A 49 9.39 4.73 -4.90
C ASN A 49 8.95 3.94 -6.13
N GLU A 50 9.06 2.60 -6.09
CA GLU A 50 8.56 1.74 -7.18
C GLU A 50 7.04 1.88 -7.37
N GLY A 51 6.29 2.11 -6.30
CA GLY A 51 4.86 2.38 -6.36
C GLY A 51 4.54 3.70 -7.06
N ILE A 52 5.28 4.78 -6.74
CA ILE A 52 5.13 6.08 -7.40
C ILE A 52 5.35 5.96 -8.91
N ASP A 53 6.44 5.32 -9.31
CA ASP A 53 6.79 5.15 -10.72
C ASP A 53 5.79 4.23 -11.45
N LYS A 54 5.47 3.09 -10.85
CA LYS A 54 4.59 2.07 -11.45
C LYS A 54 3.18 2.56 -11.68
N TYR A 55 2.64 3.33 -10.73
CA TYR A 55 1.26 3.81 -10.79
C TYR A 55 1.16 5.27 -11.25
N ASN A 56 2.27 5.85 -11.71
CA ASN A 56 2.37 7.24 -12.15
C ASN A 56 1.62 8.18 -11.19
N THR A 57 2.02 8.13 -9.92
CA THR A 57 1.34 8.88 -8.86
C THR A 57 1.46 10.38 -9.08
N GLU A 58 0.36 11.10 -8.92
CA GLU A 58 0.33 12.55 -9.06
C GLU A 58 1.31 13.26 -8.09
N ASN A 59 1.89 14.35 -8.54
CA ASN A 59 2.73 15.20 -7.69
C ASN A 59 1.92 16.08 -6.75
N GLY A 60 0.66 16.30 -7.04
CA GLY A 60 -0.27 17.08 -6.25
C GLY A 60 -1.60 17.25 -6.95
N HIS A 61 -2.58 17.72 -6.20
CA HIS A 61 -3.91 18.02 -6.73
C HIS A 61 -4.43 19.34 -6.16
N PHE A 62 -5.33 19.96 -6.91
CA PHE A 62 -6.05 21.16 -6.48
C PHE A 62 -7.52 21.05 -6.89
N ARG A 63 -8.36 21.83 -6.25
CA ARG A 63 -9.79 21.93 -6.58
C ARG A 63 -10.10 23.30 -7.11
N THR A 64 -10.96 23.34 -8.11
CA THR A 64 -11.55 24.56 -8.64
C THR A 64 -13.05 24.55 -8.35
N SER A 65 -13.65 25.72 -8.17
CA SER A 65 -15.11 25.87 -7.98
C SER A 65 -15.90 25.53 -9.24
N GLU A 66 -15.27 25.72 -10.40
CA GLU A 66 -15.83 25.45 -11.71
C GLU A 66 -14.80 24.70 -12.57
N LYS A 67 -15.28 24.07 -13.64
CA LYS A 67 -14.38 23.43 -14.60
C LYS A 67 -13.47 24.48 -15.24
N MET A 68 -12.17 24.22 -15.26
CA MET A 68 -11.20 25.08 -15.92
C MET A 68 -11.47 25.15 -17.42
N ASN A 69 -11.34 26.37 -17.96
CA ASN A 69 -11.39 26.57 -19.40
C ASN A 69 -10.01 26.32 -20.04
N ASP A 70 -9.98 26.19 -21.37
CA ASP A 70 -8.75 25.86 -22.11
C ASP A 70 -7.63 26.88 -21.91
N ALA A 71 -7.95 28.17 -21.75
CA ALA A 71 -6.95 29.20 -21.51
C ALA A 71 -6.30 29.07 -20.11
N GLN A 72 -7.08 28.68 -19.10
CA GLN A 72 -6.56 28.42 -17.76
C GLN A 72 -5.70 27.16 -17.74
N ILE A 73 -6.11 26.11 -18.42
CA ILE A 73 -5.35 24.88 -18.56
C ILE A 73 -4.01 25.18 -19.24
N GLN A 74 -4.04 25.88 -20.37
CA GLN A 74 -2.84 26.28 -21.10
C GLN A 74 -1.86 27.10 -20.24
N SER A 75 -2.37 28.07 -19.47
CA SER A 75 -1.53 28.89 -18.57
C SER A 75 -0.79 28.06 -17.53
N VAL A 76 -1.39 26.98 -17.04
CA VAL A 76 -0.73 26.05 -16.10
C VAL A 76 0.28 25.17 -16.84
N GLU A 77 -0.07 24.67 -18.02
CA GLU A 77 0.78 23.81 -18.83
C GLU A 77 2.05 24.51 -19.34
N GLU A 78 1.99 25.82 -19.58
CA GLU A 78 3.16 26.66 -19.94
C GLU A 78 4.27 26.59 -18.84
N ASN A 79 3.88 26.30 -17.59
CA ASN A 79 4.81 26.04 -16.49
C ASN A 79 5.31 24.59 -16.41
N ARG A 80 5.14 23.78 -17.45
CA ARG A 80 5.51 22.37 -17.54
C ARG A 80 4.76 21.46 -16.56
N ILE A 81 3.56 21.87 -16.17
CA ILE A 81 2.66 21.09 -15.32
C ILE A 81 1.59 20.49 -16.22
N ARG A 82 1.47 19.16 -16.25
CA ARG A 82 0.36 18.48 -16.92
C ARG A 82 -0.83 18.38 -15.99
N ILE A 83 -2.01 18.70 -16.49
CA ILE A 83 -3.27 18.62 -15.74
C ILE A 83 -4.07 17.43 -16.25
N TYR A 84 -4.63 16.68 -15.32
CA TYR A 84 -5.53 15.58 -15.57
C TYR A 84 -6.81 15.77 -14.78
N ASP A 85 -7.96 15.64 -15.42
CA ASP A 85 -9.26 15.74 -14.75
C ASP A 85 -9.44 14.60 -13.75
N ASN A 86 -9.84 14.95 -12.54
CA ASN A 86 -10.12 14.00 -11.48
C ASN A 86 -11.57 14.14 -11.02
N PHE A 87 -12.49 13.73 -11.88
CA PHE A 87 -13.91 13.73 -11.58
C PHE A 87 -14.33 12.46 -10.84
N TYR A 88 -15.21 12.60 -9.85
CA TYR A 88 -15.86 11.48 -9.17
C TYR A 88 -17.35 11.77 -8.94
N LEU A 89 -18.11 10.69 -8.84
CA LEU A 89 -19.50 10.72 -8.39
C LEU A 89 -19.57 10.26 -6.95
N GLU A 90 -20.31 10.98 -6.11
CA GLU A 90 -20.65 10.50 -4.76
C GLU A 90 -22.00 9.78 -4.81
N GLN A 91 -22.06 8.59 -4.23
CA GLN A 91 -23.27 7.76 -4.13
C GLN A 91 -23.39 7.18 -2.73
N ASP A 92 -24.54 7.36 -2.14
CA ASP A 92 -24.87 6.69 -0.88
C ASP A 92 -25.34 5.27 -1.16
N LEU A 93 -24.78 4.33 -0.42
CA LEU A 93 -25.11 2.92 -0.52
C LEU A 93 -26.18 2.55 0.52
N THR A 94 -26.93 1.51 0.22
CA THR A 94 -27.98 0.99 1.12
C THR A 94 -27.47 0.47 2.46
N ASN A 95 -26.17 0.23 2.59
CA ASN A 95 -25.51 -0.14 3.83
C ASN A 95 -25.07 1.06 4.70
N GLY A 96 -25.42 2.29 4.31
CA GLY A 96 -25.08 3.53 5.02
C GLY A 96 -23.68 4.09 4.73
N SER A 97 -22.94 3.52 3.79
CA SER A 97 -21.63 4.06 3.36
C SER A 97 -21.82 5.04 2.20
N THR A 98 -21.00 6.09 2.14
CA THR A 98 -20.88 6.95 0.97
C THR A 98 -19.69 6.51 0.11
N MET A 99 -19.91 6.24 -1.14
CA MET A 99 -18.91 5.77 -2.09
C MET A 99 -18.55 6.88 -3.08
N ARG A 100 -17.27 7.04 -3.37
CA ARG A 100 -16.76 7.88 -4.48
C ARG A 100 -16.35 7.00 -5.63
N ILE A 101 -17.02 7.19 -6.76
CA ILE A 101 -16.80 6.42 -7.98
C ILE A 101 -15.97 7.25 -8.93
N PHE A 102 -14.81 6.76 -9.32
CA PHE A 102 -13.92 7.36 -10.30
C PHE A 102 -13.98 6.58 -11.60
N ALA A 103 -13.80 7.25 -12.72
CA ALA A 103 -13.49 6.57 -13.96
C ALA A 103 -12.12 5.87 -13.85
N ASN A 104 -11.95 4.75 -14.55
CA ASN A 104 -10.63 4.11 -14.62
C ASN A 104 -9.64 5.07 -15.28
N ARG A 105 -8.47 5.23 -14.67
CA ARG A 105 -7.41 6.13 -15.14
C ARG A 105 -6.34 5.34 -15.85
N ASP A 106 -5.86 5.88 -16.95
CA ASP A 106 -4.84 5.27 -17.83
C ASP A 106 -3.53 6.05 -17.87
N GLN A 107 -3.49 7.27 -17.30
CA GLN A 107 -2.33 8.16 -17.39
C GLN A 107 -1.71 8.49 -16.03
N VAL A 108 -2.50 8.83 -15.04
CA VAL A 108 -2.05 9.23 -13.71
C VAL A 108 -2.85 8.54 -12.62
N ASN A 109 -2.25 8.27 -11.48
CA ASN A 109 -2.88 7.55 -10.37
C ASN A 109 -3.52 6.25 -10.83
N LEU A 110 -2.76 5.42 -11.52
CA LEU A 110 -3.24 4.14 -12.00
C LEU A 110 -3.68 3.25 -10.86
N ALA A 111 -4.83 2.62 -10.99
CA ALA A 111 -5.32 1.72 -9.97
C ALA A 111 -4.50 0.42 -9.91
N CYS A 112 -4.19 -0.03 -8.68
CA CYS A 112 -3.54 -1.30 -8.43
C CYS A 112 -4.58 -2.39 -8.25
N LEU A 113 -4.83 -3.17 -9.29
CA LEU A 113 -5.72 -4.32 -9.19
C LEU A 113 -5.03 -5.43 -8.40
N MET A 114 -5.60 -5.81 -7.26
CA MET A 114 -5.08 -6.87 -6.40
C MET A 114 -5.70 -8.23 -6.73
N GLU A 115 -6.99 -8.24 -7.02
CA GLU A 115 -7.77 -9.42 -7.37
C GLU A 115 -8.81 -9.08 -8.43
N GLY A 116 -9.25 -10.08 -9.21
CA GLY A 116 -10.31 -9.93 -10.19
C GLY A 116 -9.91 -9.21 -11.46
N GLU A 117 -10.83 -8.44 -12.03
CA GLU A 117 -10.64 -7.70 -13.29
C GLU A 117 -11.18 -6.26 -13.16
N PHE A 118 -10.59 -5.35 -13.93
CA PHE A 118 -11.15 -4.00 -14.05
C PHE A 118 -12.55 -4.03 -14.66
N PRO A 119 -13.46 -3.13 -14.21
CA PRO A 119 -14.80 -2.99 -14.77
C PRO A 119 -14.76 -2.79 -16.28
N LYS A 120 -15.59 -3.52 -17.00
CA LYS A 120 -15.76 -3.44 -18.47
C LYS A 120 -17.13 -2.92 -18.88
N ALA A 121 -18.10 -3.00 -17.97
CA ALA A 121 -19.47 -2.56 -18.18
C ALA A 121 -19.90 -1.49 -17.16
N ALA A 122 -20.91 -0.68 -17.50
CA ALA A 122 -21.37 0.40 -16.64
C ALA A 122 -21.96 -0.05 -15.28
N ASN A 123 -22.33 -1.30 -15.18
CA ASN A 123 -22.85 -1.93 -13.96
C ASN A 123 -21.78 -2.77 -13.22
N GLU A 124 -20.53 -2.59 -13.53
CA GLU A 124 -19.40 -3.23 -12.86
C GLU A 124 -18.57 -2.21 -12.10
N ILE A 125 -17.94 -2.64 -11.02
CA ILE A 125 -17.09 -1.80 -10.17
C ILE A 125 -15.94 -2.60 -9.58
N ALA A 126 -14.77 -1.95 -9.48
CA ALA A 126 -13.69 -2.40 -8.61
C ALA A 126 -13.69 -1.53 -7.36
N ILE A 127 -13.47 -2.13 -6.21
CA ILE A 127 -13.58 -1.45 -4.91
C ILE A 127 -12.27 -1.49 -4.13
N ASP A 128 -12.14 -0.58 -3.19
CA ASP A 128 -10.99 -0.57 -2.29
C ASP A 128 -10.96 -1.84 -1.42
N ARG A 129 -9.77 -2.45 -1.34
CA ARG A 129 -9.56 -3.70 -0.60
C ARG A 129 -9.96 -3.58 0.88
N MET A 130 -9.59 -2.48 1.54
CA MET A 130 -9.93 -2.31 2.96
C MET A 130 -11.45 -2.18 3.16
N TYR A 131 -12.13 -1.52 2.22
CA TYR A 131 -13.59 -1.47 2.22
C TYR A 131 -14.20 -2.84 2.03
N ALA A 132 -13.69 -3.63 1.07
CA ALA A 132 -14.13 -5.01 0.85
C ALA A 132 -13.96 -5.88 2.09
N ASP A 133 -12.76 -5.88 2.68
CA ASP A 133 -12.44 -6.67 3.87
C ASP A 133 -13.32 -6.29 5.08
N ASN A 134 -13.49 -4.99 5.34
CA ASN A 134 -14.28 -4.50 6.47
C ASN A 134 -15.77 -4.82 6.34
N ASN A 135 -16.30 -4.84 5.12
CA ASN A 135 -17.71 -5.12 4.84
C ASN A 135 -17.98 -6.56 4.39
N LYS A 136 -16.93 -7.41 4.32
CA LYS A 136 -17.00 -8.81 3.88
C LYS A 136 -17.60 -8.94 2.46
N ILE A 137 -17.19 -8.04 1.57
CA ILE A 137 -17.62 -8.04 0.19
C ILE A 137 -16.60 -8.83 -0.63
N SER A 138 -17.10 -9.69 -1.51
CA SER A 138 -16.30 -10.55 -2.39
C SER A 138 -16.56 -10.22 -3.85
N ILE A 139 -15.62 -10.62 -4.72
CA ILE A 139 -15.83 -10.54 -6.18
C ILE A 139 -17.08 -11.33 -6.55
N GLY A 140 -17.95 -10.71 -7.34
CA GLY A 140 -19.25 -11.25 -7.74
C GLY A 140 -20.42 -10.71 -6.92
N ASP A 141 -20.16 -10.12 -5.75
CA ASP A 141 -21.21 -9.48 -4.94
C ASP A 141 -21.76 -8.22 -5.64
N THR A 142 -22.88 -7.74 -5.14
CA THR A 142 -23.55 -6.56 -5.69
C THR A 142 -23.64 -5.46 -4.65
N LEU A 143 -23.08 -4.30 -4.97
CA LEU A 143 -23.30 -3.06 -4.23
C LEU A 143 -24.53 -2.34 -4.76
N LYS A 144 -25.36 -1.80 -3.86
CA LYS A 144 -26.61 -1.12 -4.23
C LYS A 144 -26.66 0.27 -3.62
N SER A 145 -27.09 1.23 -4.44
CA SER A 145 -27.63 2.51 -4.01
C SER A 145 -29.14 2.56 -4.27
N ASP A 146 -29.79 3.64 -3.93
CA ASP A 146 -31.23 3.81 -4.19
C ASP A 146 -31.56 3.82 -5.67
N THR A 147 -30.60 4.18 -6.53
CA THR A 147 -30.82 4.41 -7.97
C THR A 147 -30.12 3.38 -8.87
N GLN A 148 -29.09 2.71 -8.37
CA GLN A 148 -28.24 1.86 -9.22
C GLN A 148 -27.63 0.70 -8.42
N SER A 149 -27.22 -0.33 -9.15
CA SER A 149 -26.47 -1.46 -8.57
C SER A 149 -25.28 -1.81 -9.44
N TRP A 150 -24.18 -2.21 -8.77
CA TRP A 150 -22.94 -2.58 -9.44
C TRP A 150 -22.49 -3.96 -8.97
N LYS A 151 -22.05 -4.75 -9.92
CA LYS A 151 -21.38 -6.02 -9.65
C LYS A 151 -19.90 -5.75 -9.33
N VAL A 152 -19.40 -6.28 -8.23
CA VAL A 152 -17.98 -6.19 -7.86
C VAL A 152 -17.18 -7.13 -8.75
N THR A 153 -16.18 -6.60 -9.46
CA THR A 153 -15.32 -7.36 -10.38
C THR A 153 -13.85 -7.38 -9.98
N GLY A 154 -13.43 -6.49 -9.08
CA GLY A 154 -12.05 -6.42 -8.61
C GLY A 154 -11.87 -5.58 -7.37
#